data_1634d9ba6acbd38cb28d177aa2919968
#
_entry.id   1634d9ba6acbd38cb28d177aa2919968
#
_cell.length_a   1.000
_cell.length_b   1.000
_cell.length_c   1.000
_cell.angle_alpha   90.00
_cell.angle_beta   90.00
_cell.angle_gamma   90.00
#
_symmetry.space_group_name_H-M   'P 1'
#
loop_
_entity.id
_entity.type
_entity.pdbx_description
1 polymer ?
#
loop_
_entity_poly.entity_id
_entity_poly.type
_entity_poly.pdbx_seq_one_letter_code
_entity_poly.pdbx_strand_id
1 'polypeptide(L)'
;MMCNIPSLSLVLLGQYEGNGSSDGTYINLGFKPRWIMVKVVDSGVGSDGNWTIYDTARQPFNSTSLNPTLFADEVNPSSGPERQNSHKIDILSNGMKFRDNSFQTNSARTYLYLAMADLGGNGTLPPIYGR
;
A
#
# COMPACT_ATOMS: atom_id res chain seq x y z
N MET A 1 2.38 -21.97 -32.46
CA MET A 1 2.38 -20.52 -32.24
C MET A 1 2.14 -20.25 -30.75
N MET A 2 3.13 -19.78 -30.08
CA MET A 2 2.97 -19.43 -28.66
C MET A 2 2.36 -18.02 -28.59
N CYS A 3 1.11 -17.93 -28.17
CA CYS A 3 0.56 -16.66 -27.69
C CYS A 3 1.32 -16.25 -26.43
N ASN A 4 2.12 -15.21 -26.57
CA ASN A 4 2.70 -14.55 -25.41
C ASN A 4 1.56 -13.79 -24.69
N ILE A 5 0.87 -14.48 -23.79
CA ILE A 5 -0.06 -13.81 -22.90
C ILE A 5 0.84 -13.09 -21.87
N PRO A 6 0.86 -11.75 -21.84
CA PRO A 6 1.58 -11.07 -20.76
C PRO A 6 1.04 -11.62 -19.44
N SER A 7 1.93 -12.14 -18.60
CA SER A 7 1.55 -12.61 -17.28
C SER A 7 0.98 -11.43 -16.51
N LEU A 8 -0.33 -11.42 -16.29
CA LEU A 8 -1.00 -10.44 -15.48
C LEU A 8 -0.65 -10.75 -14.03
N SER A 9 0.30 -10.02 -13.46
CA SER A 9 0.58 -10.11 -12.03
C SER A 9 -0.55 -9.44 -11.28
N LEU A 10 -1.35 -10.24 -10.58
CA LEU A 10 -2.46 -9.76 -9.73
C LEU A 10 -2.01 -9.45 -8.31
N VAL A 11 -0.87 -10.01 -7.91
CA VAL A 11 -0.24 -9.82 -6.62
C VAL A 11 1.24 -9.56 -6.86
N LEU A 12 1.78 -8.56 -6.21
CA LEU A 12 3.20 -8.22 -6.29
C LEU A 12 3.77 -8.08 -4.89
N LEU A 13 4.85 -8.80 -4.63
CA LEU A 13 5.66 -8.69 -3.43
C LEU A 13 7.01 -8.06 -3.81
N GLY A 14 7.45 -7.05 -3.08
CA GLY A 14 8.72 -6.40 -3.34
C GLY A 14 9.23 -5.59 -2.16
N GLN A 15 10.32 -4.88 -2.40
CA GLN A 15 10.89 -3.96 -1.43
C GLN A 15 11.14 -2.59 -2.06
N TYR A 16 11.23 -1.58 -1.22
CA TYR A 16 11.62 -0.23 -1.62
C TYR A 16 12.39 0.47 -0.50
N GLU A 17 13.12 1.49 -0.89
CA GLU A 17 13.77 2.41 0.06
C GLU A 17 12.92 3.66 0.23
N GLY A 18 12.60 3.99 1.46
CA GLY A 18 11.98 5.26 1.80
C GLY A 18 12.97 6.40 1.62
N ASN A 19 12.49 7.57 1.26
CA ASN A 19 13.36 8.75 1.02
C ASN A 19 13.27 9.81 2.14
N GLY A 20 12.46 9.59 3.16
CA GLY A 20 12.32 10.51 4.29
C GLY A 20 11.67 11.85 3.93
N SER A 21 10.97 11.95 2.82
CA SER A 21 10.35 13.17 2.31
C SER A 21 8.85 13.03 2.14
N SER A 22 8.12 14.14 2.26
CA SER A 22 6.69 14.19 1.91
C SER A 22 6.45 14.11 0.40
N ASP A 23 7.47 14.38 -0.42
CA ASP A 23 7.52 13.96 -1.81
C ASP A 23 8.19 12.59 -1.86
N GLY A 24 7.44 11.59 -1.45
CA GLY A 24 7.93 10.28 -1.09
C GLY A 24 8.21 9.36 -2.25
N THR A 25 8.69 8.17 -1.90
CA THR A 25 9.04 7.14 -2.88
C THR A 25 7.82 6.72 -3.70
N TYR A 26 8.02 6.67 -5.02
CA TYR A 26 7.07 6.09 -5.97
C TYR A 26 7.44 4.65 -6.28
N ILE A 27 6.47 3.76 -6.26
CA ILE A 27 6.62 2.35 -6.60
C ILE A 27 5.72 2.03 -7.79
N ASN A 28 6.35 1.62 -8.91
CA ASN A 28 5.63 1.15 -10.08
C ASN A 28 5.24 -0.32 -9.87
N LEU A 29 3.95 -0.59 -9.80
CA LEU A 29 3.40 -1.95 -9.66
C LEU A 29 2.96 -2.54 -11.00
N GLY A 30 2.80 -1.70 -12.03
CA GLY A 30 2.22 -2.12 -13.31
C GLY A 30 0.69 -2.28 -13.27
N PHE A 31 0.05 -1.97 -12.15
CA PHE A 31 -1.40 -1.99 -11.97
C PHE A 31 -1.83 -1.01 -10.90
N LYS A 32 -3.11 -0.66 -10.88
CA LYS A 32 -3.72 0.06 -9.77
C LYS A 32 -3.94 -0.90 -8.60
N PRO A 33 -3.34 -0.66 -7.43
CA PRO A 33 -3.55 -1.52 -6.29
C PRO A 33 -4.92 -1.25 -5.65
N ARG A 34 -5.58 -2.33 -5.22
CA ARG A 34 -6.78 -2.30 -4.38
C ARG A 34 -6.45 -2.42 -2.90
N TRP A 35 -5.43 -3.19 -2.59
CA TRP A 35 -4.99 -3.47 -1.23
C TRP A 35 -3.47 -3.52 -1.18
N ILE A 36 -2.90 -2.88 -0.18
CA ILE A 36 -1.45 -2.76 0.01
C ILE A 36 -1.14 -3.00 1.48
N MET A 37 -0.10 -3.78 1.75
CA MET A 37 0.48 -3.92 3.07
C MET A 37 1.96 -3.57 3.02
N VAL A 38 2.43 -2.80 4.00
CA VAL A 38 3.82 -2.31 4.08
C VAL A 38 4.39 -2.63 5.45
N LYS A 39 5.66 -3.02 5.48
CA LYS A 39 6.41 -3.28 6.72
C LYS A 39 7.83 -2.77 6.61
N VAL A 40 8.28 -1.98 7.58
CA VAL A 40 9.69 -1.65 7.74
C VAL A 40 10.46 -2.89 8.19
N VAL A 41 11.63 -3.15 7.59
CA VAL A 41 12.41 -4.38 7.83
C VAL A 41 13.83 -4.15 8.30
N ASP A 42 14.24 -2.90 8.46
CA ASP A 42 15.57 -2.56 8.97
C ASP A 42 15.76 -3.02 10.42
N SER A 43 17.00 -3.39 10.74
CA SER A 43 17.39 -3.70 12.11
C SER A 43 17.25 -2.48 13.04
N GLY A 44 16.94 -2.72 14.31
CA GLY A 44 16.75 -1.64 15.29
C GLY A 44 15.39 -0.97 15.23
N VAL A 45 14.47 -1.52 14.46
CA VAL A 45 13.06 -1.14 14.51
C VAL A 45 12.48 -1.70 15.79
N GLY A 46 12.17 -0.82 16.74
CA GLY A 46 11.46 -1.21 17.97
C GLY A 46 10.02 -1.62 17.70
N SER A 47 9.20 -1.57 18.72
CA SER A 47 7.76 -1.87 18.66
C SER A 47 6.95 -0.98 17.70
N ASP A 48 7.57 0.06 17.14
CA ASP A 48 6.87 1.08 16.34
C ASP A 48 6.74 0.73 14.85
N GLY A 49 7.32 -0.39 14.41
CA GLY A 49 7.25 -0.82 13.01
C GLY A 49 6.01 -1.67 12.71
N ASN A 50 4.83 -1.09 12.75
CA ASN A 50 3.58 -1.83 12.52
C ASN A 50 3.41 -2.31 11.07
N TRP A 51 2.59 -3.33 10.87
CA TRP A 51 2.09 -3.73 9.57
C TRP A 51 1.03 -2.73 9.12
N THR A 52 1.39 -1.88 8.17
CA THR A 52 0.54 -0.80 7.68
C THR A 52 -0.25 -1.24 6.46
N ILE A 53 -1.58 -1.14 6.52
CA ILE A 53 -2.48 -1.60 5.46
C ILE A 53 -3.28 -0.43 4.91
N TYR A 54 -3.38 -0.39 3.58
CA TYR A 54 -4.20 0.54 2.81
C TYR A 54 -5.15 -0.24 1.91
N ASP A 55 -6.35 0.27 1.70
CA ASP A 55 -7.26 -0.28 0.71
C ASP A 55 -8.15 0.81 0.09
N THR A 56 -8.56 0.60 -1.15
CA THR A 56 -9.38 1.56 -1.90
C THR A 56 -10.84 1.58 -1.47
N ALA A 57 -11.30 0.60 -0.70
CA ALA A 57 -12.65 0.61 -0.15
C ALA A 57 -12.79 1.66 0.96
N ARG A 58 -11.75 1.80 1.80
CA ARG A 58 -11.68 2.85 2.82
C ARG A 58 -11.19 4.18 2.26
N GLN A 59 -10.33 4.14 1.24
CA GLN A 59 -9.77 5.32 0.58
C GLN A 59 -10.11 5.29 -0.91
N PRO A 60 -11.35 5.63 -1.30
CA PRO A 60 -11.77 5.56 -2.69
C PRO A 60 -11.13 6.62 -3.59
N PHE A 61 -10.54 7.64 -3.02
CA PHE A 61 -9.81 8.70 -3.73
C PHE A 61 -8.62 9.18 -2.89
N ASN A 62 -7.61 9.71 -3.56
CA ASN A 62 -6.44 10.28 -2.90
C ASN A 62 -6.82 11.59 -2.21
N SER A 63 -6.67 11.62 -0.90
CA SER A 63 -7.05 12.77 -0.08
C SER A 63 -5.82 13.33 0.65
N THR A 64 -5.77 14.63 0.78
CA THR A 64 -4.74 15.28 1.60
C THR A 64 -5.08 15.29 3.08
N SER A 65 -6.34 15.03 3.43
CA SER A 65 -6.85 15.16 4.80
C SER A 65 -7.38 13.86 5.40
N LEU A 66 -7.76 12.88 4.58
CA LEU A 66 -8.28 11.60 5.04
C LEU A 66 -7.49 10.46 4.40
N ASN A 67 -6.69 9.78 5.19
CA ASN A 67 -5.91 8.63 4.76
C ASN A 67 -6.10 7.52 5.81
N PRO A 68 -7.21 6.77 5.72
CA PRO A 68 -7.47 5.70 6.65
C PRO A 68 -6.46 4.59 6.47
N THR A 69 -5.75 4.29 7.55
CA THR A 69 -4.68 3.30 7.62
C THR A 69 -5.05 2.28 8.67
N LEU A 70 -4.88 1.01 8.36
CA LEU A 70 -5.09 -0.09 9.30
C LEU A 70 -3.74 -0.66 9.72
N PHE A 71 -3.60 -0.95 11.02
CA PHE A 71 -2.44 -1.64 11.58
C PHE A 71 -2.87 -3.04 12.05
N ALA A 72 -2.36 -4.08 11.38
CA ALA A 72 -2.76 -5.45 11.65
C ALA A 72 -2.28 -5.95 13.02
N ASP A 73 -1.22 -5.37 13.55
CA ASP A 73 -0.56 -5.74 14.80
C ASP A 73 -0.75 -4.70 15.93
N GLU A 74 -1.61 -3.71 15.74
CA GLU A 74 -1.86 -2.70 16.76
C GLU A 74 -2.78 -3.23 17.85
N VAL A 75 -2.28 -3.25 19.07
CA VAL A 75 -2.99 -3.75 20.26
C VAL A 75 -3.34 -2.63 21.24
N ASN A 76 -3.04 -1.38 20.93
CA ASN A 76 -3.29 -0.26 21.82
C ASN A 76 -4.79 0.05 21.90
N PRO A 77 -5.42 -0.18 23.06
CA PRO A 77 -6.86 0.03 23.22
C PRO A 77 -7.31 1.50 23.10
N SER A 78 -6.37 2.43 23.29
CA SER A 78 -6.68 3.87 23.19
C SER A 78 -6.65 4.40 21.76
N SER A 79 -5.95 3.73 20.85
CA SER A 79 -5.75 4.20 19.48
C SER A 79 -6.53 3.39 18.45
N GLY A 80 -6.84 2.13 18.78
CA GLY A 80 -7.48 1.20 17.86
C GLY A 80 -6.59 0.82 16.66
N PRO A 81 -7.01 -0.18 15.88
CA PRO A 81 -6.26 -0.65 14.71
C PRO A 81 -6.38 0.27 13.50
N GLU A 82 -7.39 1.13 13.45
CA GLU A 82 -7.60 2.07 12.35
C GLU A 82 -7.22 3.49 12.77
N ARG A 83 -6.45 4.16 11.92
CA ARG A 83 -6.05 5.54 12.11
C ARG A 83 -6.43 6.40 10.92
N GLN A 84 -6.80 7.64 11.20
CA GLN A 84 -7.11 8.66 10.21
C GLN A 84 -5.93 9.65 10.11
N ASN A 85 -5.67 10.13 8.90
CA ASN A 85 -4.69 11.19 8.62
C ASN A 85 -3.23 10.86 8.93
N SER A 86 -2.90 9.62 9.18
CA SER A 86 -1.51 9.17 9.35
C SER A 86 -1.08 8.35 8.13
N HIS A 87 0.20 8.42 7.80
CA HIS A 87 0.82 7.60 6.75
C HIS A 87 0.19 7.79 5.36
N LYS A 88 0.33 8.99 4.81
CA LYS A 88 -0.31 9.40 3.56
C LYS A 88 0.25 8.66 2.35
N ILE A 89 -0.64 8.19 1.48
CA ILE A 89 -0.32 7.51 0.24
C ILE A 89 -1.26 7.98 -0.87
N ASP A 90 -0.73 8.11 -2.09
CA ASP A 90 -1.51 8.22 -3.31
C ASP A 90 -1.54 6.87 -4.01
N ILE A 91 -2.73 6.38 -4.31
CA ILE A 91 -2.96 5.19 -5.11
C ILE A 91 -3.16 5.65 -6.56
N LEU A 92 -2.31 5.13 -7.45
CA LEU A 92 -2.23 5.54 -8.84
C LEU A 92 -2.65 4.39 -9.76
N SER A 93 -2.94 4.72 -11.02
CA SER A 93 -3.36 3.72 -12.03
C SER A 93 -2.31 2.62 -12.27
N ASN A 94 -1.05 2.88 -11.99
CA ASN A 94 0.07 1.97 -12.22
C ASN A 94 0.95 1.73 -11.01
N GLY A 95 0.54 2.19 -9.82
CA GLY A 95 1.36 2.01 -8.62
C GLY A 95 0.89 2.82 -7.43
N MET A 96 1.85 3.16 -6.58
CA MET A 96 1.61 3.92 -5.37
C MET A 96 2.74 4.93 -5.11
N LYS A 97 2.42 6.02 -4.44
CA LYS A 97 3.39 7.03 -4.04
C LYS A 97 3.14 7.46 -2.60
N PHE A 98 4.16 7.40 -1.76
CA PHE A 98 4.06 7.90 -0.39
C PHE A 98 4.08 9.43 -0.37
N ARG A 99 3.32 10.03 0.54
CA ARG A 99 3.14 11.47 0.66
C ARG A 99 3.48 11.99 2.05
N ASP A 100 4.24 11.22 2.80
CA ASP A 100 4.76 11.60 4.11
C ASP A 100 6.18 11.03 4.32
N ASN A 101 6.78 11.39 5.45
CA ASN A 101 8.10 10.89 5.88
C ASN A 101 7.99 9.97 7.10
N SER A 102 6.84 9.34 7.27
CA SER A 102 6.56 8.49 8.43
C SER A 102 7.54 7.33 8.53
N PHE A 103 7.93 7.01 9.75
CA PHE A 103 8.73 5.84 10.09
C PHE A 103 8.09 4.54 9.61
N GLN A 104 6.75 4.46 9.62
CA GLN A 104 5.99 3.28 9.23
C GLN A 104 6.08 2.98 7.74
N THR A 105 6.33 4.00 6.89
CA THR A 105 6.10 3.88 5.45
C THR A 105 7.17 4.49 4.56
N ASN A 106 7.84 5.58 4.96
CA ASN A 106 8.72 6.31 4.05
C ASN A 106 9.85 7.10 4.71
N SER A 107 10.30 6.75 5.89
CA SER A 107 11.59 7.26 6.40
C SER A 107 12.74 6.68 5.59
N ALA A 108 13.97 7.15 5.77
CA ALA A 108 15.15 6.63 5.07
C ALA A 108 15.51 5.21 5.55
N ARG A 109 14.69 4.22 5.18
CA ARG A 109 14.76 2.81 5.60
C ARG A 109 14.24 1.90 4.51
N THR A 110 14.54 0.61 4.66
CA THR A 110 14.05 -0.45 3.77
C THR A 110 12.68 -0.96 4.22
N TYR A 111 11.80 -1.14 3.25
CA TYR A 111 10.43 -1.62 3.46
C TYR A 111 10.13 -2.79 2.54
N LEU A 112 9.37 -3.76 3.04
CA LEU A 112 8.68 -4.75 2.21
C LEU A 112 7.25 -4.28 1.93
N TYR A 113 6.74 -4.64 0.75
CA TYR A 113 5.33 -4.44 0.43
C TYR A 113 4.72 -5.67 -0.21
N LEU A 114 3.43 -5.84 0.02
CA LEU A 114 2.54 -6.74 -0.70
C LEU A 114 1.40 -5.91 -1.29
N ALA A 115 1.20 -5.99 -2.59
CA ALA A 115 0.15 -5.25 -3.28
C ALA A 115 -0.73 -6.20 -4.09
N MET A 116 -2.04 -5.99 -4.01
CA MET A 116 -3.05 -6.73 -4.79
C MET A 116 -3.73 -5.78 -5.77
N ALA A 117 -3.88 -6.23 -7.01
CA ALA A 117 -4.49 -5.45 -8.07
C ALA A 117 -5.98 -5.19 -7.85
N ASP A 118 -6.43 -4.03 -8.32
CA ASP A 118 -7.87 -3.76 -8.48
C ASP A 118 -8.38 -4.48 -9.73
N LEU A 119 -9.19 -5.50 -9.51
CA LEU A 119 -9.83 -6.29 -10.56
C LEU A 119 -11.28 -5.84 -10.82
N GLY A 120 -11.64 -4.66 -10.37
CA GLY A 120 -12.95 -4.07 -10.64
C GLY A 120 -13.19 -3.96 -12.14
N GLY A 121 -14.23 -4.61 -12.62
CA GLY A 121 -14.52 -4.85 -14.03
C GLY A 121 -14.21 -3.67 -14.96
N ASN A 122 -13.15 -3.80 -15.73
CA ASN A 122 -12.74 -2.84 -16.76
C ASN A 122 -13.33 -3.19 -18.14
N GLY A 123 -14.37 -4.02 -18.19
CA GLY A 123 -14.99 -4.50 -19.42
C GLY A 123 -14.29 -5.68 -20.04
N THR A 124 -13.07 -6.02 -19.63
CA THR A 124 -12.31 -7.15 -20.19
C THR A 124 -12.29 -8.36 -19.26
N LEU A 125 -12.36 -8.10 -17.94
CA LEU A 125 -12.46 -9.14 -16.92
C LEU A 125 -13.75 -8.93 -16.13
N PRO A 126 -14.53 -10.00 -15.89
CA PRO A 126 -15.71 -9.90 -15.04
C PRO A 126 -15.29 -9.54 -13.61
N PRO A 127 -16.13 -8.79 -12.86
CA PRO A 127 -15.89 -8.55 -11.44
C PRO A 127 -15.78 -9.86 -10.69
N ILE A 128 -14.83 -9.95 -9.77
CA ILE A 128 -14.72 -11.13 -8.89
C ILE A 128 -15.76 -10.97 -7.79
N TYR A 129 -16.74 -11.83 -7.77
CA TYR A 129 -17.72 -11.91 -6.69
C TYR A 129 -17.28 -12.98 -5.70
N GLY A 130 -17.10 -12.60 -4.45
CA GLY A 130 -17.02 -13.53 -3.33
C GLY A 130 -18.38 -14.22 -3.13
N ARG A 131 -18.33 -15.48 -2.83
CA ARG A 131 -19.52 -16.22 -2.38
C ARG A 131 -19.54 -16.27 -0.87
#